data_b9dfd995c7bc74b6fce0cc0c56cdd9ba
#
_entry.id   b9dfd995c7bc74b6fce0cc0c56cdd9ba
#
_cell.length_a   1.000
_cell.length_b   1.000
_cell.length_c   1.000
_cell.angle_alpha   90.00
_cell.angle_beta   90.00
_cell.angle_gamma   90.00
#
_symmetry.space_group_name_H-M   'P 1'
#
loop_
_entity.id
_entity.type
_entity.pdbx_description
1 polymer ?
#
loop_
_entity_poly.entity_id
_entity_poly.type
_entity_poly.pdbx_seq_one_letter_code
_entity_poly.pdbx_strand_id
1 'polypeptide(L)'
;MKTESKNLVRWGILSTANIATKVARAINLAENAELVAIASRTEERATAWAQKHNVPIAYGNYDVLLSDSSLDAIYIPLPPSMHAEWTISAAERGKHVLCEKPLAADSDEATMMADACRQNGVQLMDGVMWVHHERTAMMKQKLGDLGELRRVTAAFTFSWNTIPTDNIRAKPELAGGSLGDLGYYCVRAILWAFEEMPTKVFATARYKVGVDFNLAGILWFDDDRIATMDCGFDTSLRKWFEVAGTKASLVCDDFTVPTSEESARFWIHGSENEKHETGACIQEVNMIERFSAIVQSKNLEPEWADVAVNTMRVCDALLESDQRGEIVNL
;
A
#
# COMPACT_ATOMS: atom_id res chain seq x y z
N MET A 1 41.11 2.29 10.84
CA MET A 1 40.06 2.65 9.91
C MET A 1 38.90 3.15 10.76
N LYS A 2 38.53 4.41 10.67
CA LYS A 2 37.30 4.90 11.29
C LYS A 2 36.13 4.27 10.50
N THR A 3 35.36 3.41 11.13
CA THR A 3 34.05 3.01 10.60
C THR A 3 33.24 4.29 10.45
N GLU A 4 32.96 4.69 9.20
CA GLU A 4 31.96 5.71 8.94
C GLU A 4 30.69 5.27 9.66
N SER A 5 30.19 6.09 10.59
CA SER A 5 28.91 5.83 11.23
C SER A 5 27.88 5.84 10.12
N LYS A 6 27.28 4.69 9.81
CA LYS A 6 26.13 4.63 8.88
C LYS A 6 25.11 5.67 9.37
N ASN A 7 24.78 6.62 8.51
CA ASN A 7 23.76 7.62 8.81
C ASN A 7 22.40 6.92 8.65
N LEU A 8 21.92 6.22 9.69
CA LEU A 8 20.69 5.46 9.66
C LEU A 8 19.48 6.42 9.78
N VAL A 9 18.43 6.17 9.00
CA VAL A 9 17.13 6.83 9.19
C VAL A 9 16.49 6.30 10.47
N ARG A 10 16.13 7.22 11.35
CA ARG A 10 15.59 6.93 12.70
C ARG A 10 14.06 6.90 12.65
N TRP A 11 13.50 5.72 12.84
CA TRP A 11 12.07 5.46 12.67
C TRP A 11 11.31 5.50 13.98
N GLY A 12 10.12 6.11 13.94
CA GLY A 12 9.06 5.97 14.93
C GLY A 12 7.85 5.24 14.35
N ILE A 13 7.11 4.50 15.20
CA ILE A 13 5.86 3.83 14.80
C ILE A 13 4.69 4.41 15.61
N LEU A 14 3.63 4.87 14.94
CA LEU A 14 2.39 5.32 15.56
C LEU A 14 1.35 4.20 15.66
N SER A 15 1.36 3.39 16.66
CA SER A 15 0.41 2.34 17.02
C SER A 15 1.06 0.96 17.18
N THR A 16 0.49 0.19 18.09
CA THR A 16 0.82 -1.22 18.34
C THR A 16 -0.07 -2.17 17.52
N ALA A 17 -0.49 -1.76 16.31
CA ALA A 17 -1.28 -2.59 15.41
C ALA A 17 -0.53 -3.87 15.01
N ASN A 18 -1.27 -4.91 14.60
CA ASN A 18 -0.64 -6.19 14.24
C ASN A 18 0.40 -6.05 13.12
N ILE A 19 0.12 -5.22 12.12
CA ILE A 19 1.04 -4.97 10.99
C ILE A 19 2.33 -4.28 11.45
N ALA A 20 2.29 -3.48 12.52
CA ALA A 20 3.47 -2.83 13.09
C ALA A 20 4.58 -3.84 13.47
N THR A 21 4.23 -5.06 13.88
CA THR A 21 5.21 -6.12 14.17
C THR A 21 6.01 -6.52 12.93
N LYS A 22 5.33 -6.62 11.78
CA LYS A 22 5.97 -6.99 10.51
C LYS A 22 6.91 -5.89 10.02
N VAL A 23 6.46 -4.64 10.09
CA VAL A 23 7.26 -3.49 9.64
C VAL A 23 8.40 -3.19 10.61
N ALA A 24 8.22 -3.35 11.91
CA ALA A 24 9.30 -3.26 12.89
C ALA A 24 10.43 -4.28 12.61
N ARG A 25 10.06 -5.54 12.28
CA ARG A 25 11.04 -6.55 11.82
C ARG A 25 11.78 -6.06 10.57
N ALA A 26 11.06 -5.48 9.60
CA ALA A 26 11.65 -4.98 8.38
C ALA A 26 12.62 -3.81 8.63
N ILE A 27 12.27 -2.85 9.50
CA ILE A 27 13.16 -1.75 9.88
C ILE A 27 14.44 -2.29 10.53
N ASN A 28 14.33 -3.29 11.41
CA ASN A 28 15.49 -3.88 12.08
C ASN A 28 16.38 -4.74 11.14
N LEU A 29 15.85 -5.21 10.01
CA LEU A 29 16.61 -5.95 9.00
C LEU A 29 17.21 -5.05 7.93
N ALA A 30 16.66 -3.87 7.72
CA ALA A 30 17.12 -2.91 6.72
C ALA A 30 18.50 -2.35 7.08
N GLU A 31 19.37 -2.19 6.08
CA GLU A 31 20.74 -1.75 6.30
C GLU A 31 20.88 -0.25 6.59
N ASN A 32 19.86 0.55 6.27
CA ASN A 32 19.87 2.02 6.33
C ASN A 32 18.80 2.61 7.26
N ALA A 33 18.22 1.79 8.13
CA ALA A 33 17.16 2.17 9.05
C ALA A 33 17.43 1.71 10.50
N GLU A 34 16.87 2.42 11.47
CA GLU A 34 16.90 2.07 12.89
C GLU A 34 15.53 2.34 13.52
N LEU A 35 14.94 1.35 14.19
CA LEU A 35 13.70 1.53 14.95
C LEU A 35 14.02 2.10 16.34
N VAL A 36 13.62 3.35 16.58
CA VAL A 36 13.96 4.09 17.80
C VAL A 36 12.80 4.14 18.77
N ALA A 37 11.58 4.38 18.29
CA ALA A 37 10.44 4.64 19.14
C ALA A 37 9.15 4.01 18.66
N ILE A 38 8.26 3.74 19.62
CA ILE A 38 6.87 3.31 19.41
C ILE A 38 5.94 4.18 20.24
N ALA A 39 4.78 4.55 19.70
CA ALA A 39 3.72 5.15 20.49
C ALA A 39 2.44 4.31 20.48
N SER A 40 1.68 4.43 21.56
CA SER A 40 0.31 3.91 21.65
C SER A 40 -0.58 4.90 22.38
N ARG A 41 -1.89 4.64 22.41
CA ARG A 41 -2.88 5.45 23.15
C ARG A 41 -2.70 5.42 24.67
N THR A 42 -1.92 4.48 25.18
CA THR A 42 -1.54 4.41 26.58
C THR A 42 -0.07 3.98 26.71
N GLU A 43 0.60 4.46 27.77
CA GLU A 43 2.00 4.18 28.04
C GLU A 43 2.22 2.66 28.33
N GLU A 44 1.28 2.01 29.00
CA GLU A 44 1.36 0.58 29.32
C GLU A 44 1.42 -0.26 28.05
N ARG A 45 0.57 0.05 27.05
CA ARG A 45 0.55 -0.66 25.78
C ARG A 45 1.82 -0.41 24.96
N ALA A 46 2.29 0.85 24.93
CA ALA A 46 3.52 1.20 24.23
C ALA A 46 4.72 0.48 24.87
N THR A 47 4.84 0.51 26.20
CA THR A 47 5.93 -0.11 26.96
C THR A 47 5.93 -1.63 26.80
N ALA A 48 4.77 -2.29 26.92
CA ALA A 48 4.67 -3.73 26.75
C ALA A 48 5.07 -4.16 25.31
N TRP A 49 4.66 -3.40 24.30
CA TRP A 49 5.03 -3.66 22.91
C TRP A 49 6.53 -3.40 22.67
N ALA A 50 7.06 -2.29 23.18
CA ALA A 50 8.48 -1.92 23.08
C ALA A 50 9.40 -2.98 23.68
N GLN A 51 9.07 -3.49 24.88
CA GLN A 51 9.80 -4.58 25.53
C GLN A 51 9.80 -5.86 24.69
N LYS A 52 8.64 -6.24 24.15
CA LYS A 52 8.49 -7.44 23.32
C LYS A 52 9.32 -7.38 22.02
N HIS A 53 9.49 -6.19 21.45
CA HIS A 53 10.12 -5.98 20.15
C HIS A 53 11.49 -5.28 20.24
N ASN A 54 12.04 -5.09 21.45
CA ASN A 54 13.33 -4.44 21.71
C ASN A 54 13.42 -3.01 21.15
N VAL A 55 12.33 -2.23 21.28
CA VAL A 55 12.32 -0.81 20.87
C VAL A 55 12.77 0.04 22.05
N PRO A 56 13.77 0.95 21.86
CA PRO A 56 14.37 1.69 22.98
C PRO A 56 13.41 2.62 23.72
N ILE A 57 12.49 3.29 22.98
CA ILE A 57 11.65 4.35 23.54
C ILE A 57 10.17 4.00 23.31
N ALA A 58 9.36 4.17 24.37
CA ALA A 58 7.92 3.99 24.33
C ALA A 58 7.22 5.29 24.77
N TYR A 59 6.21 5.72 23.99
CA TYR A 59 5.41 6.90 24.27
C TYR A 59 3.93 6.53 24.43
N GLY A 60 3.29 7.01 25.48
CA GLY A 60 1.85 6.83 25.74
C GLY A 60 0.94 7.78 24.93
N ASN A 61 1.50 8.54 24.02
CA ASN A 61 0.79 9.56 23.22
C ASN A 61 1.50 9.76 21.87
N TYR A 62 0.71 9.92 20.80
CA TYR A 62 1.22 10.10 19.44
C TYR A 62 1.91 11.44 19.23
N ASP A 63 1.36 12.56 19.78
CA ASP A 63 1.97 13.88 19.67
C ASP A 63 3.34 13.96 20.33
N VAL A 64 3.52 13.25 21.44
CA VAL A 64 4.81 13.17 22.13
C VAL A 64 5.86 12.50 21.26
N LEU A 65 5.51 11.38 20.61
CA LEU A 65 6.41 10.71 19.66
C LEU A 65 6.74 11.62 18.49
N LEU A 66 5.75 12.29 17.89
CA LEU A 66 5.97 13.21 16.76
C LEU A 66 6.84 14.39 17.11
N SER A 67 6.85 14.80 18.40
CA SER A 67 7.69 15.90 18.92
C SER A 67 9.14 15.47 19.20
N ASP A 68 9.46 14.19 19.11
CA ASP A 68 10.84 13.69 19.28
C ASP A 68 11.70 14.13 18.09
N SER A 69 12.60 15.08 18.31
CA SER A 69 13.50 15.63 17.28
C SER A 69 14.55 14.63 16.80
N SER A 70 14.73 13.50 17.49
CA SER A 70 15.66 12.46 17.09
C SER A 70 15.12 11.54 15.99
N LEU A 71 13.82 11.61 15.69
CA LEU A 71 13.19 10.80 14.65
C LEU A 71 13.21 11.53 13.30
N ASP A 72 13.50 10.78 12.23
CA ASP A 72 13.50 11.27 10.85
C ASP A 72 12.19 10.88 10.13
N ALA A 73 11.72 9.65 10.37
CA ALA A 73 10.61 9.04 9.65
C ALA A 73 9.60 8.39 10.61
N ILE A 74 8.33 8.43 10.22
CA ILE A 74 7.21 7.85 10.97
C ILE A 74 6.48 6.85 10.10
N TYR A 75 6.25 5.66 10.65
CA TYR A 75 5.32 4.67 10.10
C TYR A 75 3.96 4.78 10.79
N ILE A 76 2.88 4.88 10.01
CA ILE A 76 1.52 5.10 10.50
C ILE A 76 0.62 3.90 10.17
N PRO A 77 0.54 2.86 11.03
CA PRO A 77 -0.36 1.72 10.88
C PRO A 77 -1.67 1.91 11.66
N LEU A 78 -2.30 3.05 11.51
CA LEU A 78 -3.59 3.37 12.11
C LEU A 78 -4.76 2.89 11.21
N PRO A 79 -6.03 2.98 11.66
CA PRO A 79 -7.18 2.86 10.76
C PRO A 79 -7.17 3.96 9.70
N PRO A 80 -7.69 3.70 8.46
CA PRO A 80 -7.64 4.68 7.36
C PRO A 80 -8.24 6.05 7.70
N SER A 81 -9.33 6.09 8.48
CA SER A 81 -9.97 7.35 8.94
C SER A 81 -9.09 8.22 9.85
N MET A 82 -7.94 7.73 10.27
CA MET A 82 -6.98 8.47 11.11
C MET A 82 -5.69 8.84 10.36
N HIS A 83 -5.53 8.37 9.12
CA HIS A 83 -4.29 8.56 8.37
C HIS A 83 -4.02 10.03 8.06
N ALA A 84 -5.04 10.78 7.65
CA ALA A 84 -4.89 12.19 7.28
C ALA A 84 -4.44 13.05 8.47
N GLU A 85 -5.12 12.95 9.62
CA GLU A 85 -4.77 13.68 10.83
C GLU A 85 -3.29 13.48 11.21
N TRP A 86 -2.86 12.22 11.30
CA TRP A 86 -1.53 11.91 11.81
C TRP A 86 -0.42 12.08 10.78
N THR A 87 -0.72 11.95 9.49
CA THR A 87 0.24 12.27 8.42
C THR A 87 0.50 13.77 8.35
N ILE A 88 -0.55 14.60 8.37
CA ILE A 88 -0.42 16.06 8.36
C ILE A 88 0.34 16.52 9.61
N SER A 89 -0.04 16.01 10.78
CA SER A 89 0.64 16.33 12.05
C SER A 89 2.13 15.95 12.05
N ALA A 90 2.49 14.82 11.43
CA ALA A 90 3.89 14.39 11.27
C ALA A 90 4.64 15.31 10.28
N ALA A 91 4.02 15.63 9.14
CA ALA A 91 4.59 16.51 8.13
C ALA A 91 4.89 17.90 8.66
N GLU A 92 3.97 18.52 9.42
CA GLU A 92 4.13 19.82 10.07
C GLU A 92 5.30 19.84 11.07
N ARG A 93 5.70 18.68 11.59
CA ARG A 93 6.86 18.50 12.47
C ARG A 93 8.12 18.07 11.73
N GLY A 94 8.10 18.15 10.38
CA GLY A 94 9.24 17.82 9.52
C GLY A 94 9.57 16.34 9.47
N LYS A 95 8.62 15.44 9.76
CA LYS A 95 8.82 13.99 9.69
C LYS A 95 8.42 13.45 8.33
N HIS A 96 9.27 12.62 7.72
CA HIS A 96 8.91 11.82 6.55
C HIS A 96 7.90 10.74 6.95
N VAL A 97 6.94 10.42 6.08
CA VAL A 97 5.82 9.55 6.43
C VAL A 97 5.68 8.36 5.48
N LEU A 98 5.72 7.16 6.05
CA LEU A 98 5.23 5.93 5.45
C LEU A 98 3.87 5.61 6.09
N CYS A 99 2.79 5.77 5.32
CA CYS A 99 1.44 5.55 5.81
C CYS A 99 0.88 4.23 5.28
N GLU A 100 0.17 3.46 6.12
CA GLU A 100 -0.49 2.24 5.65
C GLU A 100 -1.53 2.51 4.55
N LYS A 101 -1.79 1.45 3.79
CA LYS A 101 -2.85 1.44 2.78
C LYS A 101 -4.22 1.09 3.41
N PRO A 102 -5.35 1.55 2.81
CA PRO A 102 -5.41 2.61 1.82
C PRO A 102 -4.86 3.91 2.39
N LEU A 103 -4.35 4.80 1.50
CA LEU A 103 -3.63 6.00 1.97
C LEU A 103 -4.48 6.86 2.91
N ALA A 104 -5.78 6.97 2.64
CA ALA A 104 -6.73 7.77 3.42
C ALA A 104 -8.13 7.13 3.39
N ALA A 105 -9.13 7.77 4.00
CA ALA A 105 -10.52 7.37 3.91
C ALA A 105 -11.11 7.66 2.51
N ASP A 106 -10.67 8.73 1.86
CA ASP A 106 -11.05 9.15 0.52
C ASP A 106 -9.91 9.90 -0.20
N SER A 107 -10.15 10.31 -1.45
CA SER A 107 -9.13 11.00 -2.27
C SER A 107 -8.91 12.45 -1.89
N ASP A 108 -9.86 13.10 -1.24
CA ASP A 108 -9.71 14.47 -0.74
C ASP A 108 -8.74 14.48 0.45
N GLU A 109 -8.92 13.58 1.41
CA GLU A 109 -7.98 13.39 2.51
C GLU A 109 -6.58 13.01 1.99
N ALA A 110 -6.49 12.08 1.02
CA ALA A 110 -5.23 11.69 0.42
C ALA A 110 -4.51 12.88 -0.25
N THR A 111 -5.27 13.76 -0.91
CA THR A 111 -4.75 14.99 -1.51
C THR A 111 -4.23 15.95 -0.44
N MET A 112 -4.98 16.17 0.65
CA MET A 112 -4.52 17.00 1.77
C MET A 112 -3.23 16.46 2.40
N MET A 113 -3.10 15.15 2.56
CA MET A 113 -1.87 14.51 3.07
C MET A 113 -0.68 14.77 2.15
N ALA A 114 -0.86 14.57 0.83
CA ALA A 114 0.19 14.79 -0.16
C ALA A 114 0.63 16.26 -0.19
N ASP A 115 -0.31 17.20 -0.13
CA ASP A 115 -0.04 18.63 -0.14
C ASP A 115 0.67 19.07 1.15
N ALA A 116 0.25 18.59 2.32
CA ALA A 116 0.93 18.88 3.59
C ALA A 116 2.39 18.38 3.57
N CYS A 117 2.63 17.16 3.09
CA CYS A 117 3.99 16.63 2.97
C CYS A 117 4.84 17.45 2.00
N ARG A 118 4.27 17.85 0.85
CA ARG A 118 4.93 18.68 -0.15
C ARG A 118 5.29 20.07 0.40
N GLN A 119 4.35 20.71 1.11
CA GLN A 119 4.56 22.03 1.71
C GLN A 119 5.63 22.03 2.80
N ASN A 120 5.75 20.94 3.54
CA ASN A 120 6.75 20.80 4.61
C ASN A 120 8.07 20.15 4.14
N GLY A 121 8.21 19.84 2.85
CA GLY A 121 9.43 19.28 2.28
C GLY A 121 9.77 17.88 2.81
N VAL A 122 8.75 17.05 3.08
CA VAL A 122 8.90 15.68 3.58
C VAL A 122 8.35 14.66 2.59
N GLN A 123 8.89 13.44 2.60
CA GLN A 123 8.44 12.34 1.78
C GLN A 123 7.16 11.74 2.34
N LEU A 124 6.17 11.50 1.47
CA LEU A 124 5.02 10.63 1.72
C LEU A 124 5.12 9.41 0.80
N MET A 125 4.87 8.22 1.34
CA MET A 125 4.72 6.96 0.61
C MET A 125 3.65 6.12 1.28
N ASP A 126 2.85 5.39 0.49
CA ASP A 126 1.89 4.42 1.01
C ASP A 126 2.50 3.04 1.24
N GLY A 127 1.95 2.27 2.18
CA GLY A 127 2.43 0.94 2.59
C GLY A 127 2.09 -0.17 1.60
N VAL A 128 2.12 0.08 0.30
CA VAL A 128 1.89 -0.95 -0.74
C VAL A 128 3.17 -1.75 -0.97
N MET A 129 3.34 -2.80 -0.22
CA MET A 129 4.61 -3.54 -0.12
C MET A 129 5.03 -4.24 -1.41
N TRP A 130 4.08 -4.79 -2.19
CA TRP A 130 4.37 -5.63 -3.36
C TRP A 130 5.12 -4.90 -4.48
N VAL A 131 4.98 -3.59 -4.59
CA VAL A 131 5.70 -2.78 -5.60
C VAL A 131 7.21 -2.76 -5.35
N HIS A 132 7.64 -3.06 -4.13
CA HIS A 132 9.05 -3.11 -3.72
C HIS A 132 9.67 -4.52 -3.85
N HIS A 133 8.88 -5.51 -4.29
CA HIS A 133 9.39 -6.86 -4.51
C HIS A 133 10.21 -6.94 -5.81
N GLU A 134 11.34 -7.65 -5.80
CA GLU A 134 12.18 -7.86 -6.99
C GLU A 134 11.41 -8.46 -8.17
N ARG A 135 10.47 -9.37 -7.88
CA ARG A 135 9.56 -9.92 -8.89
C ARG A 135 8.79 -8.81 -9.63
N THR A 136 8.33 -7.78 -8.91
CA THR A 136 7.59 -6.67 -9.52
C THR A 136 8.47 -5.87 -10.49
N ALA A 137 9.73 -5.66 -10.13
CA ALA A 137 10.70 -5.04 -11.04
C ALA A 137 10.95 -5.92 -12.30
N MET A 138 11.06 -7.23 -12.13
CA MET A 138 11.20 -8.17 -13.24
C MET A 138 9.95 -8.21 -14.12
N MET A 139 8.75 -8.24 -13.53
CA MET A 139 7.48 -8.14 -14.27
C MET A 139 7.43 -6.85 -15.09
N LYS A 140 7.85 -5.70 -14.51
CA LYS A 140 7.87 -4.41 -15.22
C LYS A 140 8.72 -4.44 -16.48
N GLN A 141 9.91 -5.02 -16.39
CA GLN A 141 10.81 -5.19 -17.54
C GLN A 141 10.20 -6.06 -18.64
N LYS A 142 9.37 -7.04 -18.26
CA LYS A 142 8.71 -7.96 -19.19
C LYS A 142 7.46 -7.41 -19.86
N LEU A 143 6.88 -6.30 -19.39
CA LEU A 143 5.68 -5.73 -20.04
C LEU A 143 5.93 -5.37 -21.51
N GLY A 144 7.13 -4.90 -21.87
CA GLY A 144 7.47 -4.60 -23.25
C GLY A 144 7.43 -5.81 -24.21
N ASP A 145 7.66 -7.01 -23.70
CA ASP A 145 7.66 -8.26 -24.47
C ASP A 145 6.23 -8.70 -24.85
N LEU A 146 5.19 -8.18 -24.16
CA LEU A 146 3.78 -8.52 -24.36
C LEU A 146 3.17 -7.90 -25.64
N GLY A 147 3.87 -6.99 -26.30
CA GLY A 147 3.36 -6.18 -27.40
C GLY A 147 2.56 -4.97 -26.88
N GLU A 148 1.53 -4.53 -27.64
CA GLU A 148 0.65 -3.45 -27.16
C GLU A 148 -0.24 -4.01 -26.05
N LEU A 149 -0.18 -3.38 -24.85
CA LEU A 149 -1.03 -3.79 -23.73
C LEU A 149 -2.50 -3.48 -24.03
N ARG A 150 -3.39 -4.43 -23.79
CA ARG A 150 -4.81 -4.30 -24.10
C ARG A 150 -5.71 -4.52 -22.90
N ARG A 151 -5.35 -5.45 -22.00
CA ARG A 151 -6.19 -5.85 -20.86
C ARG A 151 -5.35 -5.98 -19.61
N VAL A 152 -5.96 -5.60 -18.47
CA VAL A 152 -5.46 -5.92 -17.15
C VAL A 152 -6.60 -6.53 -16.34
N THR A 153 -6.31 -7.62 -15.63
CA THR A 153 -7.24 -8.22 -14.67
C THR A 153 -6.57 -8.32 -13.31
N ALA A 154 -7.22 -7.84 -12.26
CA ALA A 154 -6.73 -7.96 -10.90
C ALA A 154 -7.82 -8.44 -9.95
N ALA A 155 -7.50 -9.39 -9.06
CA ALA A 155 -8.44 -9.88 -8.07
C ALA A 155 -7.75 -10.11 -6.74
N PHE A 156 -8.35 -9.61 -5.66
CA PHE A 156 -7.89 -9.93 -4.33
C PHE A 156 -9.08 -10.20 -3.40
N THR A 157 -9.18 -11.45 -2.96
CA THR A 157 -10.29 -11.90 -2.12
C THR A 157 -9.80 -12.83 -1.03
N PHE A 158 -10.53 -12.90 0.08
CA PHE A 158 -10.47 -13.99 1.05
C PHE A 158 -11.84 -14.19 1.69
N SER A 159 -12.07 -15.33 2.35
CA SER A 159 -13.38 -15.64 2.92
C SER A 159 -13.43 -15.34 4.43
N TRP A 160 -14.44 -14.57 4.82
CA TRP A 160 -14.92 -14.50 6.19
C TRP A 160 -16.20 -15.34 6.34
N ASN A 161 -16.12 -16.44 7.05
CA ASN A 161 -17.30 -17.22 7.41
C ASN A 161 -18.23 -16.44 8.36
N THR A 162 -17.64 -15.63 9.25
CA THR A 162 -18.33 -14.73 10.15
C THR A 162 -17.56 -13.40 10.16
N ILE A 163 -18.28 -12.28 9.97
CA ILE A 163 -17.68 -10.95 9.99
C ILE A 163 -17.33 -10.61 11.45
N PRO A 164 -16.05 -10.43 11.80
CA PRO A 164 -15.68 -10.02 13.15
C PRO A 164 -16.03 -8.53 13.33
N THR A 165 -17.04 -8.25 14.14
CA THR A 165 -17.58 -6.88 14.36
C THR A 165 -16.61 -5.93 15.06
N ASP A 166 -15.57 -6.44 15.69
CA ASP A 166 -14.46 -5.68 16.29
C ASP A 166 -13.33 -5.37 15.32
N ASN A 167 -13.34 -5.97 14.12
CA ASN A 167 -12.35 -5.72 13.07
C ASN A 167 -12.61 -4.38 12.37
N ILE A 168 -11.55 -3.60 12.15
CA ILE A 168 -11.62 -2.29 11.48
C ILE A 168 -12.26 -2.36 10.09
N ARG A 169 -12.08 -3.47 9.36
CA ARG A 169 -12.63 -3.72 8.02
C ARG A 169 -14.15 -3.79 7.98
N ALA A 170 -14.78 -4.10 9.13
CA ALA A 170 -16.23 -4.19 9.29
C ALA A 170 -16.84 -2.90 9.88
N LYS A 171 -16.08 -1.80 9.92
CA LYS A 171 -16.45 -0.54 10.57
C LYS A 171 -16.45 0.61 9.56
N PRO A 172 -17.64 1.09 9.14
CA PRO A 172 -17.73 2.23 8.22
C PRO A 172 -17.02 3.49 8.78
N GLU A 173 -17.14 3.74 10.09
CA GLU A 173 -16.54 4.89 10.76
C GLU A 173 -14.99 4.87 10.78
N LEU A 174 -14.39 3.73 10.43
CA LEU A 174 -12.94 3.58 10.28
C LEU A 174 -12.50 3.45 8.83
N ALA A 175 -13.40 3.79 7.89
CA ALA A 175 -13.22 3.59 6.45
C ALA A 175 -12.91 2.11 6.11
N GLY A 176 -13.70 1.19 6.70
CA GLY A 176 -13.63 -0.24 6.39
C GLY A 176 -14.25 -0.55 5.03
N GLY A 177 -14.15 -1.82 4.61
CA GLY A 177 -14.69 -2.30 3.34
C GLY A 177 -13.66 -3.08 2.55
N SER A 178 -14.13 -3.85 1.57
CA SER A 178 -13.27 -4.70 0.74
C SER A 178 -12.49 -3.89 -0.29
N LEU A 179 -13.06 -2.80 -0.79
CA LEU A 179 -12.36 -1.95 -1.75
C LEU A 179 -11.12 -1.30 -1.12
N GLY A 180 -11.25 -0.67 0.05
CA GLY A 180 -10.12 -0.06 0.76
C GLY A 180 -9.08 -1.09 1.21
N ASP A 181 -9.51 -2.28 1.68
CA ASP A 181 -8.58 -3.29 2.19
C ASP A 181 -7.89 -4.08 1.06
N LEU A 182 -8.63 -4.53 0.07
CA LEU A 182 -8.17 -5.45 -0.97
C LEU A 182 -8.19 -4.81 -2.37
N GLY A 183 -9.26 -4.10 -2.70
CA GLY A 183 -9.43 -3.47 -4.01
C GLY A 183 -8.40 -2.39 -4.28
N TYR A 184 -7.91 -1.70 -3.24
CA TYR A 184 -6.80 -0.76 -3.36
C TYR A 184 -5.57 -1.38 -4.03
N TYR A 185 -5.24 -2.64 -3.69
CA TYR A 185 -4.16 -3.38 -4.36
C TYR A 185 -4.47 -3.65 -5.84
N CYS A 186 -5.73 -3.99 -6.15
CA CYS A 186 -6.14 -4.26 -7.52
C CYS A 186 -6.06 -2.99 -8.38
N VAL A 187 -6.59 -1.87 -7.89
CA VAL A 187 -6.49 -0.57 -8.56
C VAL A 187 -5.04 -0.15 -8.74
N ARG A 188 -4.22 -0.26 -7.67
CA ARG A 188 -2.79 0.05 -7.73
C ARG A 188 -2.05 -0.78 -8.79
N ALA A 189 -2.38 -2.08 -8.92
CA ALA A 189 -1.78 -2.96 -9.92
C ALA A 189 -2.19 -2.59 -11.34
N ILE A 190 -3.44 -2.18 -11.55
CA ILE A 190 -3.93 -1.69 -12.84
C ILE A 190 -3.19 -0.42 -13.24
N LEU A 191 -3.10 0.57 -12.34
CA LEU A 191 -2.37 1.82 -12.59
C LEU A 191 -0.87 1.57 -12.81
N TRP A 192 -0.28 0.61 -12.09
CA TRP A 192 1.11 0.21 -12.29
C TRP A 192 1.36 -0.39 -13.68
N ALA A 193 0.41 -1.17 -14.21
CA ALA A 193 0.56 -1.79 -15.53
C ALA A 193 0.41 -0.81 -16.68
N PHE A 194 -0.61 0.05 -16.62
CA PHE A 194 -0.91 1.00 -17.69
C PHE A 194 -0.18 2.35 -17.55
N GLU A 195 0.30 2.70 -16.34
CA GLU A 195 0.96 3.99 -16.03
C GLU A 195 0.11 5.21 -16.38
N GLU A 196 -1.21 5.06 -16.30
CA GLU A 196 -2.18 6.05 -16.75
C GLU A 196 -3.46 5.95 -15.91
N MET A 197 -4.20 7.04 -15.80
CA MET A 197 -5.52 7.06 -15.17
C MET A 197 -6.58 6.52 -16.13
N PRO A 198 -7.60 5.79 -15.64
CA PRO A 198 -8.75 5.47 -16.45
C PRO A 198 -9.53 6.73 -16.79
N THR A 199 -10.19 6.75 -17.94
CA THR A 199 -11.06 7.87 -18.36
C THR A 199 -12.46 7.75 -17.77
N LYS A 200 -12.89 6.53 -17.45
CA LYS A 200 -14.18 6.23 -16.82
C LYS A 200 -14.18 4.86 -16.15
N VAL A 201 -15.09 4.67 -15.21
CA VAL A 201 -15.27 3.40 -14.47
C VAL A 201 -16.74 3.04 -14.35
N PHE A 202 -17.01 1.73 -14.18
CA PHE A 202 -18.30 1.19 -13.75
C PHE A 202 -18.05 0.11 -12.71
N ALA A 203 -18.85 0.11 -11.62
CA ALA A 203 -18.74 -0.90 -10.59
C ALA A 203 -20.10 -1.31 -10.03
N THR A 204 -20.10 -2.47 -9.35
CA THR A 204 -21.19 -2.94 -8.52
C THR A 204 -20.66 -3.60 -7.26
N ALA A 205 -21.32 -3.35 -6.13
CA ALA A 205 -20.90 -3.86 -4.84
C ALA A 205 -22.07 -4.55 -4.09
N ARG A 206 -21.73 -5.39 -3.13
CA ARG A 206 -22.67 -5.88 -2.10
C ARG A 206 -22.22 -5.39 -0.74
N TYR A 207 -23.18 -4.91 0.05
CA TYR A 207 -22.92 -4.35 1.35
C TYR A 207 -23.31 -5.32 2.46
N LYS A 208 -22.48 -5.38 3.50
CA LYS A 208 -22.82 -6.01 4.80
C LYS A 208 -22.27 -5.14 5.91
N VAL A 209 -22.98 -5.06 7.02
CA VAL A 209 -22.63 -4.25 8.21
C VAL A 209 -22.22 -2.80 7.88
N GLY A 210 -22.76 -2.25 6.79
CA GLY A 210 -22.52 -0.86 6.38
C GLY A 210 -21.27 -0.62 5.53
N VAL A 211 -20.51 -1.67 5.20
CA VAL A 211 -19.32 -1.59 4.32
C VAL A 211 -19.53 -2.42 3.04
N ASP A 212 -18.83 -2.09 1.96
CA ASP A 212 -18.74 -2.93 0.79
C ASP A 212 -18.07 -4.28 1.17
N PHE A 213 -18.81 -5.38 0.98
CA PHE A 213 -18.35 -6.71 1.33
C PHE A 213 -17.67 -7.41 0.15
N ASN A 214 -18.10 -7.10 -1.04
CA ASN A 214 -17.42 -7.37 -2.30
C ASN A 214 -17.75 -6.26 -3.31
N LEU A 215 -16.83 -6.06 -4.25
CA LEU A 215 -16.98 -5.12 -5.36
C LEU A 215 -16.32 -5.70 -6.62
N ALA A 216 -16.99 -5.52 -7.76
CA ALA A 216 -16.43 -5.79 -9.08
C ALA A 216 -16.52 -4.53 -9.95
N GLY A 217 -15.47 -4.25 -10.71
CA GLY A 217 -15.36 -3.03 -11.49
C GLY A 217 -14.73 -3.23 -12.86
N ILE A 218 -15.09 -2.34 -13.79
CA ILE A 218 -14.51 -2.19 -15.12
C ILE A 218 -13.96 -0.77 -15.23
N LEU A 219 -12.74 -0.63 -15.74
CA LEU A 219 -12.04 0.63 -15.95
C LEU A 219 -11.68 0.75 -17.43
N TRP A 220 -12.03 1.86 -18.05
CA TRP A 220 -11.67 2.16 -19.45
C TRP A 220 -10.56 3.19 -19.49
N PHE A 221 -9.63 2.95 -20.38
CA PHE A 221 -8.49 3.82 -20.67
C PHE A 221 -8.56 4.27 -22.13
N ASP A 222 -7.69 5.17 -22.51
CA ASP A 222 -7.53 5.52 -23.91
C ASP A 222 -7.04 4.34 -24.76
N ASP A 223 -7.12 4.44 -26.08
CA ASP A 223 -6.69 3.41 -27.05
C ASP A 223 -7.37 2.04 -26.86
N ASP A 224 -8.66 2.03 -26.47
CA ASP A 224 -9.48 0.80 -26.29
C ASP A 224 -8.93 -0.17 -25.24
N ARG A 225 -8.09 0.31 -24.31
CA ARG A 225 -7.61 -0.49 -23.18
C ARG A 225 -8.67 -0.58 -22.10
N ILE A 226 -8.80 -1.76 -21.52
CA ILE A 226 -9.78 -2.04 -20.48
C ILE A 226 -9.09 -2.80 -19.34
N ALA A 227 -9.42 -2.44 -18.10
CA ALA A 227 -9.12 -3.28 -16.96
C ALA A 227 -10.39 -3.75 -16.26
N THR A 228 -10.28 -4.91 -15.61
CA THR A 228 -11.32 -5.46 -14.73
C THR A 228 -10.73 -5.80 -13.39
N MET A 229 -11.51 -5.59 -12.34
CA MET A 229 -11.10 -5.99 -11.00
C MET A 229 -12.24 -6.56 -10.19
N ASP A 230 -11.91 -7.43 -9.24
CA ASP A 230 -12.82 -7.79 -8.16
C ASP A 230 -12.08 -7.91 -6.82
N CYS A 231 -12.77 -7.54 -5.75
CA CYS A 231 -12.29 -7.71 -4.39
C CYS A 231 -13.44 -8.15 -3.48
N GLY A 232 -13.13 -8.82 -2.36
CA GLY A 232 -14.20 -9.23 -1.46
C GLY A 232 -13.76 -10.15 -0.33
N PHE A 233 -14.68 -10.27 0.64
CA PHE A 233 -14.54 -11.10 1.83
C PHE A 233 -15.42 -12.36 1.78
N ASP A 234 -15.82 -12.83 0.60
CA ASP A 234 -16.83 -13.86 0.39
C ASP A 234 -16.42 -15.04 -0.49
N THR A 235 -15.17 -15.03 -0.98
CA THR A 235 -14.62 -16.14 -1.76
C THR A 235 -13.31 -16.65 -1.15
N SER A 236 -12.79 -17.78 -1.61
CA SER A 236 -11.46 -18.26 -1.21
C SER A 236 -10.37 -17.25 -1.53
N LEU A 237 -9.18 -17.43 -0.94
CA LEU A 237 -8.04 -16.55 -1.19
C LEU A 237 -7.66 -16.55 -2.67
N ARG A 238 -7.74 -15.38 -3.29
CA ARG A 238 -7.24 -15.09 -4.64
C ARG A 238 -6.35 -13.86 -4.56
N LYS A 239 -5.23 -13.88 -5.26
CA LYS A 239 -4.29 -12.76 -5.40
C LYS A 239 -3.83 -12.69 -6.85
N TRP A 240 -4.81 -12.66 -7.75
CA TRP A 240 -4.60 -12.76 -9.18
C TRP A 240 -4.26 -11.41 -9.81
N PHE A 241 -3.26 -11.43 -10.68
CA PHE A 241 -2.91 -10.30 -11.52
C PHE A 241 -2.49 -10.80 -12.92
N GLU A 242 -3.10 -10.23 -13.95
CA GLU A 242 -2.82 -10.53 -15.34
C GLU A 242 -2.72 -9.25 -16.17
N VAL A 243 -1.70 -9.18 -17.03
CA VAL A 243 -1.55 -8.14 -18.05
C VAL A 243 -1.47 -8.83 -19.39
N ALA A 244 -2.42 -8.54 -20.29
CA ALA A 244 -2.48 -9.14 -21.62
C ALA A 244 -2.22 -8.09 -22.71
N GLY A 245 -1.25 -8.39 -23.56
CA GLY A 245 -0.91 -7.64 -24.75
C GLY A 245 -1.24 -8.37 -26.04
N THR A 246 -0.84 -7.80 -27.17
CA THR A 246 -1.12 -8.36 -28.50
C THR A 246 -0.25 -9.58 -28.86
N LYS A 247 0.81 -9.87 -28.10
CA LYS A 247 1.75 -10.97 -28.37
C LYS A 247 1.74 -12.03 -27.27
N ALA A 248 1.55 -11.62 -26.03
CA ALA A 248 1.62 -12.50 -24.86
C ALA A 248 0.83 -11.94 -23.69
N SER A 249 0.65 -12.75 -22.63
CA SER A 249 0.15 -12.26 -21.33
C SER A 249 1.11 -12.64 -20.19
N LEU A 250 1.20 -11.73 -19.22
CA LEU A 250 1.88 -11.96 -17.95
C LEU A 250 0.84 -12.32 -16.90
N VAL A 251 1.09 -13.39 -16.13
CA VAL A 251 0.20 -13.85 -15.06
C VAL A 251 0.98 -14.01 -13.76
N CYS A 252 0.43 -13.45 -12.66
CA CYS A 252 0.93 -13.63 -11.31
C CYS A 252 -0.23 -14.00 -10.38
N ASP A 253 -0.18 -15.19 -9.78
CA ASP A 253 -1.28 -15.77 -8.99
C ASP A 253 -1.22 -15.43 -7.49
N ASP A 254 -0.19 -14.71 -7.06
CA ASP A 254 0.02 -14.29 -5.67
C ASP A 254 0.64 -12.88 -5.55
N PHE A 255 0.23 -11.95 -6.41
CA PHE A 255 0.94 -10.69 -6.65
C PHE A 255 1.14 -9.81 -5.40
N THR A 256 0.21 -9.81 -4.44
CA THR A 256 0.29 -8.93 -3.25
C THR A 256 1.31 -9.42 -2.21
N VAL A 257 1.31 -10.72 -1.94
CA VAL A 257 2.23 -11.36 -0.99
C VAL A 257 2.61 -12.72 -1.56
N PRO A 258 3.87 -12.93 -1.92
CA PRO A 258 4.35 -14.23 -2.33
C PRO A 258 4.07 -15.31 -1.29
N THR A 259 3.83 -16.53 -1.73
CA THR A 259 3.60 -17.67 -0.85
C THR A 259 4.85 -18.11 -0.06
N SER A 260 6.03 -17.69 -0.52
CA SER A 260 7.32 -17.97 0.11
C SER A 260 8.23 -16.74 0.05
N GLU A 261 8.93 -16.46 1.15
CA GLU A 261 10.02 -15.47 1.16
C GLU A 261 11.25 -15.97 0.37
N GLU A 262 11.36 -17.29 0.11
CA GLU A 262 12.51 -17.89 -0.57
C GLU A 262 12.43 -17.77 -2.09
N SER A 263 11.22 -17.73 -2.65
CA SER A 263 11.00 -17.58 -4.09
C SER A 263 9.64 -16.97 -4.40
N ALA A 264 9.59 -16.18 -5.44
CA ALA A 264 8.35 -15.63 -5.99
C ALA A 264 8.36 -15.81 -7.51
N ARG A 265 7.18 -16.02 -8.11
CA ARG A 265 7.07 -16.44 -9.51
C ARG A 265 6.00 -15.64 -10.24
N PHE A 266 6.13 -15.62 -11.56
CA PHE A 266 5.09 -15.25 -12.53
C PHE A 266 5.31 -16.00 -13.84
N TRP A 267 4.36 -15.93 -14.72
CA TRP A 267 4.39 -16.60 -16.03
C TRP A 267 4.20 -15.60 -17.16
N ILE A 268 4.85 -15.88 -18.28
CA ILE A 268 4.56 -15.29 -19.57
C ILE A 268 3.93 -16.38 -20.45
N HIS A 269 2.72 -16.14 -20.92
CA HIS A 269 2.00 -17.00 -21.83
C HIS A 269 1.98 -16.36 -23.21
N GLY A 270 2.67 -16.98 -24.19
CA GLY A 270 2.80 -16.49 -25.57
C GLY A 270 2.92 -17.66 -26.55
N SER A 271 3.78 -17.54 -27.55
CA SER A 271 4.11 -18.66 -28.46
C SER A 271 4.71 -19.85 -27.69
N GLU A 272 5.45 -19.55 -26.61
CA GLU A 272 5.93 -20.49 -25.61
C GLU A 272 5.51 -19.96 -24.23
N ASN A 273 5.36 -20.88 -23.26
CA ASN A 273 5.04 -20.54 -21.89
C ASN A 273 6.33 -20.53 -21.07
N GLU A 274 6.63 -19.40 -20.46
CA GLU A 274 7.80 -19.21 -19.63
C GLU A 274 7.41 -18.99 -18.17
N LYS A 275 8.09 -19.68 -17.25
CA LYS A 275 8.03 -19.41 -15.83
C LYS A 275 9.24 -18.59 -15.42
N HIS A 276 9.01 -17.47 -14.74
CA HIS A 276 10.04 -16.63 -14.16
C HIS A 276 10.00 -16.75 -12.64
N GLU A 277 11.16 -16.82 -12.01
CA GLU A 277 11.30 -16.88 -10.55
C GLU A 277 12.37 -15.87 -10.10
N THR A 278 12.12 -15.27 -8.93
CA THR A 278 13.11 -14.46 -8.21
C THR A 278 13.59 -15.21 -6.97
N GLY A 279 14.77 -14.84 -6.48
CA GLY A 279 15.31 -15.36 -5.23
C GLY A 279 14.56 -14.89 -3.98
N ALA A 280 15.16 -15.17 -2.83
CA ALA A 280 14.65 -14.74 -1.54
C ALA A 280 14.51 -13.19 -1.49
N CYS A 281 13.34 -12.72 -1.09
CA CYS A 281 13.05 -11.30 -0.98
C CYS A 281 11.99 -11.05 0.10
N ILE A 282 12.30 -10.12 1.00
CA ILE A 282 11.35 -9.61 1.99
C ILE A 282 10.94 -8.22 1.53
N GLN A 283 9.81 -8.13 0.86
CA GLN A 283 9.32 -6.89 0.23
C GLN A 283 9.21 -5.71 1.22
N GLU A 284 8.91 -5.99 2.49
CA GLU A 284 8.85 -4.98 3.55
C GLU A 284 10.22 -4.39 3.85
N VAL A 285 11.29 -5.19 3.78
CA VAL A 285 12.67 -4.71 3.95
C VAL A 285 13.03 -3.79 2.78
N ASN A 286 12.77 -4.22 1.55
CA ASN A 286 13.03 -3.40 0.38
C ASN A 286 12.26 -2.07 0.41
N MET A 287 11.00 -2.08 0.90
CA MET A 287 10.19 -0.87 1.08
C MET A 287 10.86 0.09 2.07
N ILE A 288 11.29 -0.40 3.22
CA ILE A 288 11.96 0.41 4.26
C ILE A 288 13.31 0.95 3.73
N GLU A 289 14.09 0.12 3.07
CA GLU A 289 15.38 0.52 2.49
C GLU A 289 15.20 1.57 1.39
N ARG A 290 14.21 1.39 0.52
CA ARG A 290 13.87 2.37 -0.53
C ARG A 290 13.44 3.70 0.07
N PHE A 291 12.52 3.68 1.02
CA PHE A 291 12.05 4.90 1.70
C PHE A 291 13.22 5.61 2.42
N SER A 292 14.00 4.86 3.18
CA SER A 292 15.15 5.40 3.91
C SER A 292 16.21 5.99 2.96
N ALA A 293 16.44 5.36 1.80
CA ALA A 293 17.35 5.90 0.78
C ALA A 293 16.87 7.25 0.21
N ILE A 294 15.55 7.43 -0.01
CA ILE A 294 14.97 8.70 -0.43
C ILE A 294 15.23 9.76 0.64
N VAL A 295 14.93 9.46 1.91
CA VAL A 295 15.17 10.38 3.03
C VAL A 295 16.64 10.78 3.14
N GLN A 296 17.57 9.83 3.04
CA GLN A 296 19.01 10.08 3.11
C GLN A 296 19.52 10.93 1.94
N SER A 297 18.98 10.70 0.74
CA SER A 297 19.40 11.44 -0.47
C SER A 297 18.98 12.90 -0.45
N LYS A 298 17.99 13.26 0.36
CA LYS A 298 17.30 14.56 0.38
C LYS A 298 16.66 14.95 -0.97
N ASN A 299 16.56 14.00 -1.89
CA ASN A 299 15.87 14.14 -3.15
C ASN A 299 14.52 13.45 -3.01
N LEU A 300 13.47 14.21 -2.69
CA LEU A 300 12.12 13.69 -2.52
C LEU A 300 11.57 13.17 -3.86
N GLU A 301 10.74 12.15 -3.76
CA GLU A 301 10.06 11.51 -4.89
C GLU A 301 8.53 11.67 -4.70
N PRO A 302 7.95 12.81 -5.13
CA PRO A 302 6.52 13.09 -4.94
C PRO A 302 5.62 12.10 -5.69
N GLU A 303 6.14 11.39 -6.68
CA GLU A 303 5.43 10.41 -7.49
C GLU A 303 4.81 9.29 -6.64
N TRP A 304 5.43 8.94 -5.51
CA TRP A 304 4.87 7.97 -4.57
C TRP A 304 3.53 8.44 -3.98
N ALA A 305 3.47 9.71 -3.58
CA ALA A 305 2.24 10.31 -3.08
C ALA A 305 1.21 10.46 -4.21
N ASP A 306 1.64 10.91 -5.40
CA ASP A 306 0.75 11.13 -6.55
C ASP A 306 0.06 9.84 -6.99
N VAL A 307 0.80 8.74 -7.08
CA VAL A 307 0.20 7.45 -7.47
C VAL A 307 -0.73 6.88 -6.38
N ALA A 308 -0.46 7.16 -5.11
CA ALA A 308 -1.35 6.77 -4.00
C ALA A 308 -2.66 7.60 -4.02
N VAL A 309 -2.58 8.93 -4.25
CA VAL A 309 -3.74 9.80 -4.45
C VAL A 309 -4.56 9.34 -5.66
N ASN A 310 -3.92 9.05 -6.79
CA ASN A 310 -4.59 8.56 -7.98
C ASN A 310 -5.29 7.21 -7.73
N THR A 311 -4.69 6.32 -6.94
CA THR A 311 -5.32 5.07 -6.53
C THR A 311 -6.59 5.33 -5.74
N MET A 312 -6.57 6.29 -4.80
CA MET A 312 -7.77 6.70 -4.03
C MET A 312 -8.85 7.29 -4.93
N ARG A 313 -8.50 8.17 -5.87
CA ARG A 313 -9.46 8.76 -6.83
C ARG A 313 -10.21 7.69 -7.63
N VAL A 314 -9.50 6.66 -8.08
CA VAL A 314 -10.14 5.54 -8.79
C VAL A 314 -11.03 4.72 -7.84
N CYS A 315 -10.61 4.49 -6.60
CA CYS A 315 -11.44 3.82 -5.60
C CYS A 315 -12.75 4.59 -5.33
N ASP A 316 -12.66 5.91 -5.14
CA ASP A 316 -13.83 6.77 -4.93
C ASP A 316 -14.78 6.74 -6.13
N ALA A 317 -14.25 6.84 -7.35
CA ALA A 317 -15.04 6.76 -8.58
C ALA A 317 -15.74 5.40 -8.73
N LEU A 318 -15.12 4.29 -8.32
CA LEU A 318 -15.75 2.97 -8.30
C LEU A 318 -16.92 2.90 -7.29
N LEU A 319 -16.75 3.45 -6.08
CA LEU A 319 -17.83 3.53 -5.09
C LEU A 319 -18.96 4.44 -5.57
N GLU A 320 -18.64 5.59 -6.14
CA GLU A 320 -19.62 6.51 -6.71
C GLU A 320 -20.41 5.85 -7.83
N SER A 321 -19.75 5.09 -8.70
CA SER A 321 -20.39 4.35 -9.79
C SER A 321 -21.38 3.30 -9.28
N ASP A 322 -20.99 2.53 -8.25
CA ASP A 322 -21.90 1.57 -7.62
C ASP A 322 -23.12 2.26 -7.00
N GLN A 323 -22.92 3.36 -6.26
CA GLN A 323 -23.99 4.11 -5.61
C GLN A 323 -24.98 4.73 -6.60
N ARG A 324 -24.51 5.21 -7.75
CA ARG A 324 -25.34 5.80 -8.81
C ARG A 324 -25.92 4.76 -9.77
N GLY A 325 -25.31 3.58 -9.87
CA GLY A 325 -25.66 2.57 -10.87
C GLY A 325 -25.32 2.98 -12.30
N GLU A 326 -24.36 3.88 -12.49
CA GLU A 326 -23.96 4.44 -13.78
C GLU A 326 -22.45 4.57 -13.94
N ILE A 327 -22.00 4.85 -15.17
CA ILE A 327 -20.59 5.11 -15.47
C ILE A 327 -20.20 6.47 -14.87
N VAL A 328 -19.06 6.51 -14.18
CA VAL A 328 -18.42 7.72 -13.67
C VAL A 328 -17.18 8.03 -14.52
N ASN A 329 -17.03 9.30 -14.96
CA ASN A 329 -15.84 9.80 -15.66
C ASN A 329 -14.83 10.35 -14.62
N LEU A 330 -13.53 10.16 -14.88
CA LEU A 330 -12.44 10.67 -14.05
C LEU A 330 -11.76 11.87 -14.73
#